data_19abf93de929ba9c9e7fff4c11604ac1
#
_entry.id   19abf93de929ba9c9e7fff4c11604ac1
#
_cell.length_a   1.000
_cell.length_b   1.000
_cell.length_c   1.000
_cell.angle_alpha   90.00
_cell.angle_beta   90.00
_cell.angle_gamma   90.00
#
_symmetry.space_group_name_H-M   'P 1'
#
loop_
_entity.id
_entity.type
_entity.pdbx_description
1 polymer ?
#
loop_
_entity_poly.entity_id
_entity_poly.type
_entity_poly.pdbx_seq_one_letter_code
_entity_poly.pdbx_strand_id
1 'polypeptide(L)'
;MTERYFVTGTDTEVGKTVASAALLQAARLLGKTTAGYKPVASGSEMTPEGLRNTDALALQRNSSLALAYSAVNPYTFAEPTSPHIVSADEDRPIDFSVLSSGLRDLETQADWVLVEGAGGWFTPLSDEQTFADWVQAEQLPVILVVGVKLGCINHAMLTAHAVQ
;
A
#
# COMPACT_ATOMS: atom_id res chain seq x y z
N MET A 1 20.97 0.31 -6.54
CA MET A 1 19.73 -0.47 -6.73
C MET A 1 18.72 -0.05 -5.67
N THR A 2 17.49 0.19 -6.06
CA THR A 2 16.43 0.61 -5.13
C THR A 2 15.95 -0.56 -4.28
N GLU A 3 15.90 -0.37 -2.97
CA GLU A 3 15.27 -1.33 -2.07
C GLU A 3 13.76 -1.12 -2.07
N ARG A 4 13.00 -2.20 -2.07
CA ARG A 4 11.53 -2.16 -2.11
C ARG A 4 10.96 -3.11 -1.08
N TYR A 5 9.90 -2.69 -0.40
CA TYR A 5 9.21 -3.49 0.61
C TYR A 5 7.70 -3.30 0.47
N PHE A 6 6.96 -4.37 0.75
CA PHE A 6 5.50 -4.34 0.80
C PHE A 6 5.02 -4.52 2.23
N VAL A 7 4.22 -3.58 2.72
CA VAL A 7 3.61 -3.65 4.06
C VAL A 7 2.21 -4.21 3.93
N THR A 8 1.99 -5.36 4.56
CA THR A 8 0.67 -5.95 4.74
C THR A 8 0.31 -6.01 6.21
N GLY A 9 -0.94 -6.26 6.52
CA GLY A 9 -1.43 -6.43 7.87
C GLY A 9 -2.24 -7.70 8.01
N THR A 10 -2.46 -8.12 9.23
CA THR A 10 -3.34 -9.25 9.54
C THR A 10 -4.81 -8.93 9.29
N ASP A 11 -5.15 -7.64 9.24
CA ASP A 11 -6.50 -7.13 8.98
C ASP A 11 -6.43 -5.65 8.62
N THR A 12 -7.59 -5.02 8.37
CA THR A 12 -7.70 -3.56 8.30
C THR A 12 -7.48 -2.94 9.68
N GLU A 13 -7.04 -1.69 9.71
CA GLU A 13 -6.88 -0.90 10.94
C GLU A 13 -5.96 -1.53 12.00
N VAL A 14 -4.94 -2.28 11.57
CA VAL A 14 -3.96 -2.88 12.50
C VAL A 14 -2.71 -1.99 12.70
N GLY A 15 -2.66 -0.82 12.07
CA GLY A 15 -1.57 0.13 12.20
C GLY A 15 -0.57 0.10 11.05
N LYS A 16 -0.96 -0.37 9.86
CA LYS A 16 -0.08 -0.38 8.67
C LYS A 16 0.48 1.00 8.36
N THR A 17 -0.36 2.03 8.36
CA THR A 17 0.06 3.39 8.00
C THR A 17 1.00 3.99 9.03
N VAL A 18 0.76 3.76 10.32
CA VAL A 18 1.67 4.20 11.39
C VAL A 18 3.04 3.53 11.23
N ALA A 19 3.05 2.22 11.00
CA ALA A 19 4.29 1.48 10.77
C ALA A 19 5.00 1.95 9.50
N SER A 20 4.26 2.14 8.41
CA SER A 20 4.82 2.63 7.14
C SER A 20 5.44 4.02 7.28
N ALA A 21 4.76 4.94 7.93
CA ALA A 21 5.28 6.29 8.19
C ALA A 21 6.57 6.24 9.03
N ALA A 22 6.59 5.41 10.07
CA ALA A 22 7.77 5.24 10.91
C ALA A 22 8.95 4.66 10.13
N LEU A 23 8.71 3.67 9.28
CA LEU A 23 9.75 3.06 8.44
C LEU A 23 10.30 4.05 7.41
N LEU A 24 9.45 4.86 6.78
CA LEU A 24 9.89 5.91 5.87
C LEU A 24 10.80 6.92 6.59
N GLN A 25 10.44 7.33 7.80
CA GLN A 25 11.26 8.23 8.59
C GLN A 25 12.59 7.59 9.01
N ALA A 26 12.57 6.32 9.42
CA ALA A 26 13.77 5.59 9.80
C ALA A 26 14.75 5.46 8.62
N ALA A 27 14.24 5.12 7.44
CA ALA A 27 15.06 5.02 6.23
C ALA A 27 15.69 6.37 5.86
N ARG A 28 14.89 7.45 5.99
CA ARG A 28 15.38 8.82 5.77
C ARG A 28 16.51 9.16 6.73
N LEU A 29 16.36 8.82 8.01
CA LEU A 29 17.42 9.07 9.02
C LEU A 29 18.69 8.29 8.73
N LEU A 30 18.62 7.17 8.00
CA LEU A 30 19.76 6.40 7.54
C LEU A 30 20.36 6.94 6.23
N GLY A 31 19.89 8.10 5.76
CA GLY A 31 20.43 8.76 4.57
C GLY A 31 19.83 8.30 3.25
N LYS A 32 18.73 7.55 3.27
CA LYS A 32 18.05 7.11 2.04
C LYS A 32 17.10 8.19 1.52
N THR A 33 16.98 8.28 0.18
CA THR A 33 15.84 8.96 -0.43
C THR A 33 14.67 7.98 -0.45
N THR A 34 13.51 8.43 0.03
CA THR A 34 12.37 7.53 0.28
C THR A 34 11.12 7.97 -0.46
N ALA A 35 10.34 6.99 -0.87
CA ALA A 35 9.02 7.20 -1.46
C ALA A 35 8.04 6.18 -0.89
N GLY A 36 6.89 6.65 -0.44
CA GLY A 36 5.75 5.82 -0.06
C GLY A 36 4.80 5.65 -1.24
N TYR A 37 4.25 4.45 -1.38
CA TYR A 37 3.35 4.10 -2.46
C TYR A 37 2.16 3.33 -1.92
N LYS A 38 0.97 3.86 -2.11
CA LYS A 38 -0.30 3.15 -1.83
C LYS A 38 -1.05 3.04 -3.14
N PRO A 39 -0.79 1.98 -3.91
CA PRO A 39 -1.31 1.89 -5.28
C PRO A 39 -2.83 1.86 -5.34
N VAL A 40 -3.49 1.27 -4.34
CA VAL A 40 -4.95 1.19 -4.26
C VAL A 40 -5.39 1.62 -2.87
N ALA A 41 -6.32 2.58 -2.81
CA ALA A 41 -6.92 3.06 -1.57
C ALA A 41 -8.43 3.15 -1.71
N SER A 42 -9.16 2.61 -0.75
CA SER A 42 -10.60 2.80 -0.60
C SER A 42 -10.88 3.61 0.67
N GLY A 43 -12.06 4.24 0.74
CA GLY A 43 -12.38 5.12 1.85
C GLY A 43 -11.65 6.44 1.76
N SER A 44 -12.02 7.26 0.80
CA SER A 44 -11.36 8.55 0.55
C SER A 44 -12.34 9.70 0.64
N GLU A 45 -11.84 10.90 0.94
CA GLU A 45 -12.65 12.10 1.10
C GLU A 45 -12.37 13.08 -0.03
N MET A 46 -13.43 13.78 -0.47
CA MET A 46 -13.30 14.84 -1.46
C MET A 46 -12.69 16.07 -0.80
N THR A 47 -11.62 16.58 -1.42
CA THR A 47 -10.93 17.80 -1.00
C THR A 47 -10.95 18.81 -2.15
N PRO A 48 -10.54 20.10 -1.93
CA PRO A 48 -10.43 21.05 -3.02
C PRO A 48 -9.49 20.61 -4.17
N GLU A 49 -8.52 19.75 -3.87
CA GLU A 49 -7.57 19.20 -4.85
C GLU A 49 -8.07 17.90 -5.50
N GLY A 50 -9.21 17.36 -5.05
CA GLY A 50 -9.78 16.12 -5.53
C GLY A 50 -9.94 15.08 -4.42
N LEU A 51 -10.21 13.85 -4.81
CA LEU A 51 -10.40 12.74 -3.87
C LEU A 51 -9.06 12.35 -3.24
N ARG A 52 -9.00 12.26 -1.91
CA ARG A 52 -7.78 11.99 -1.15
C ARG A 52 -8.02 10.95 -0.05
N ASN A 53 -7.10 9.99 0.05
CA ASN A 53 -7.10 8.98 1.12
C ASN A 53 -6.12 9.40 2.21
N THR A 54 -6.52 9.29 3.48
CA THR A 54 -5.69 9.74 4.61
C THR A 54 -4.39 8.97 4.74
N ASP A 55 -4.40 7.66 4.46
CA ASP A 55 -3.19 6.83 4.51
C ASP A 55 -2.21 7.25 3.40
N ALA A 56 -2.72 7.46 2.19
CA ALA A 56 -1.88 7.92 1.09
C ALA A 56 -1.27 9.30 1.36
N LEU A 57 -2.04 10.21 1.97
CA LEU A 57 -1.53 11.51 2.39
C LEU A 57 -0.42 11.37 3.43
N ALA A 58 -0.56 10.45 4.38
CA ALA A 58 0.47 10.19 5.38
C ALA A 58 1.76 9.67 4.73
N LEU A 59 1.66 8.76 3.76
CA LEU A 59 2.82 8.29 3.01
C LEU A 59 3.47 9.40 2.20
N GLN A 60 2.66 10.25 1.56
CA GLN A 60 3.17 11.41 0.82
C GLN A 60 3.96 12.35 1.71
N ARG A 61 3.43 12.69 2.90
CA ARG A 61 4.09 13.59 3.86
C ARG A 61 5.38 13.00 4.43
N ASN A 62 5.43 11.69 4.62
CA ASN A 62 6.56 11.01 5.23
C ASN A 62 7.61 10.54 4.23
N SER A 63 7.38 10.71 2.95
CA SER A 63 8.39 10.50 1.91
C SER A 63 9.43 11.63 1.96
N SER A 64 10.70 11.32 1.72
CA SER A 64 11.74 12.36 1.66
C SER A 64 11.65 13.17 0.37
N LEU A 65 11.08 12.59 -0.68
CA LEU A 65 10.87 13.25 -1.96
C LEU A 65 9.54 14.00 -1.97
N ALA A 66 9.50 15.12 -2.72
CA ALA A 66 8.26 15.83 -2.98
C ALA A 66 7.52 15.11 -4.13
N LEU A 67 6.50 14.32 -3.77
CA LEU A 67 5.75 13.51 -4.74
C LEU A 67 4.36 14.08 -4.97
N ALA A 68 3.90 14.02 -6.23
CA ALA A 68 2.50 14.29 -6.52
C ALA A 68 1.61 13.22 -5.89
N TYR A 69 0.40 13.58 -5.48
CA TYR A 69 -0.52 12.62 -4.88
C TYR A 69 -0.80 11.44 -5.82
N SER A 70 -1.02 11.68 -7.10
CA SER A 70 -1.28 10.62 -8.08
C SER A 70 -0.12 9.64 -8.26
N ALA A 71 1.11 10.08 -7.98
CA ALA A 71 2.28 9.21 -7.99
C ALA A 71 2.29 8.28 -6.76
N VAL A 72 1.75 8.73 -5.64
CA VAL A 72 1.64 7.94 -4.40
C VAL A 72 0.44 7.01 -4.46
N ASN A 73 -0.70 7.48 -4.98
CA ASN A 73 -1.97 6.73 -4.97
C ASN A 73 -2.71 6.86 -6.30
N PRO A 74 -2.40 6.01 -7.30
CA PRO A 74 -3.06 6.06 -8.60
C PRO A 74 -4.52 5.62 -8.59
N TYR A 75 -4.92 4.68 -7.74
CA TYR A 75 -6.31 4.24 -7.60
C TYR A 75 -6.87 4.71 -6.26
N THR A 76 -7.66 5.77 -6.30
CA THR A 76 -8.31 6.36 -5.13
C THR A 76 -9.82 6.19 -5.26
N PHE A 77 -10.44 5.44 -4.35
CA PHE A 77 -11.87 5.16 -4.37
C PHE A 77 -12.55 5.79 -3.14
N ALA A 78 -13.76 6.29 -3.35
CA ALA A 78 -14.51 7.02 -2.31
C ALA A 78 -15.01 6.09 -1.20
N GLU A 79 -15.64 4.98 -1.55
CA GLU A 79 -16.30 4.11 -0.58
C GLU A 79 -15.31 3.24 0.21
N PRO A 80 -15.48 3.13 1.54
CA PRO A 80 -14.59 2.31 2.38
C PRO A 80 -14.98 0.84 2.35
N THR A 81 -14.86 0.21 1.20
CA THR A 81 -15.16 -1.20 1.00
C THR A 81 -14.03 -1.89 0.26
N SER A 82 -14.17 -3.20 0.03
CA SER A 82 -13.14 -3.99 -0.65
C SER A 82 -12.81 -3.43 -2.03
N PRO A 83 -11.52 -3.34 -2.42
CA PRO A 83 -11.13 -2.73 -3.70
C PRO A 83 -11.85 -3.32 -4.91
N HIS A 84 -12.07 -4.63 -4.96
CA HIS A 84 -12.74 -5.27 -6.11
C HIS A 84 -14.21 -4.83 -6.23
N ILE A 85 -14.87 -4.54 -5.11
CA ILE A 85 -16.27 -4.08 -5.10
C ILE A 85 -16.33 -2.63 -5.57
N VAL A 86 -15.54 -1.75 -4.94
CA VAL A 86 -15.61 -0.31 -5.26
C VAL A 86 -15.09 -0.02 -6.67
N SER A 87 -14.11 -0.76 -7.16
CA SER A 87 -13.63 -0.59 -8.53
C SER A 87 -14.70 -0.96 -9.57
N ALA A 88 -15.47 -2.01 -9.29
CA ALA A 88 -16.62 -2.38 -10.13
C ALA A 88 -17.72 -1.33 -10.07
N ASP A 89 -18.06 -0.84 -8.88
CA ASP A 89 -19.11 0.16 -8.69
C ASP A 89 -18.77 1.49 -9.38
N GLU A 90 -17.49 1.89 -9.36
CA GLU A 90 -17.03 3.12 -10.00
C GLU A 90 -16.59 2.92 -11.46
N ASP A 91 -16.75 1.72 -12.00
CA ASP A 91 -16.33 1.35 -13.36
C ASP A 91 -14.86 1.71 -13.64
N ARG A 92 -14.00 1.44 -12.66
CA ARG A 92 -12.55 1.70 -12.73
C ARG A 92 -11.80 0.43 -12.38
N PRO A 93 -11.69 -0.53 -13.32
CA PRO A 93 -10.97 -1.78 -13.05
C PRO A 93 -9.51 -1.53 -12.71
N ILE A 94 -9.00 -2.29 -11.73
CA ILE A 94 -7.62 -2.18 -11.28
C ILE A 94 -6.74 -3.00 -12.20
N ASP A 95 -5.82 -2.33 -12.87
CA ASP A 95 -4.89 -2.93 -13.82
C ASP A 95 -3.50 -3.05 -13.17
N PHE A 96 -2.98 -4.27 -13.10
CA PHE A 96 -1.65 -4.54 -12.54
C PHE A 96 -0.54 -3.77 -13.27
N SER A 97 -0.69 -3.54 -14.58
CA SER A 97 0.30 -2.77 -15.34
C SER A 97 0.41 -1.33 -14.85
N VAL A 98 -0.70 -0.73 -14.39
CA VAL A 98 -0.71 0.61 -13.80
C VAL A 98 0.00 0.60 -12.45
N LEU A 99 -0.25 -0.42 -11.61
CA LEU A 99 0.43 -0.56 -10.33
C LEU A 99 1.94 -0.70 -10.51
N SER A 100 2.35 -1.54 -11.46
CA SER A 100 3.77 -1.78 -11.74
C SER A 100 4.46 -0.56 -12.37
N SER A 101 3.79 0.13 -13.27
CA SER A 101 4.31 1.37 -13.89
C SER A 101 4.55 2.45 -12.84
N GLY A 102 3.59 2.65 -11.92
CA GLY A 102 3.75 3.60 -10.82
C GLY A 102 4.91 3.25 -9.89
N LEU A 103 5.10 1.97 -9.61
CA LEU A 103 6.23 1.50 -8.81
C LEU A 103 7.56 1.78 -9.51
N ARG A 104 7.66 1.50 -10.81
CA ARG A 104 8.89 1.78 -11.60
C ARG A 104 9.25 3.27 -11.58
N ASP A 105 8.26 4.14 -11.70
CA ASP A 105 8.49 5.58 -11.68
C ASP A 105 9.11 6.02 -10.34
N LEU A 106 8.65 5.47 -9.23
CA LEU A 106 9.22 5.78 -7.91
C LEU A 106 10.61 5.19 -7.72
N GLU A 107 10.86 3.99 -8.26
CA GLU A 107 12.18 3.36 -8.21
C GLU A 107 13.25 4.16 -8.93
N THR A 108 12.89 4.94 -9.95
CA THR A 108 13.85 5.81 -10.66
C THR A 108 14.23 7.04 -9.86
N GLN A 109 13.45 7.41 -8.85
CA GLN A 109 13.64 8.63 -8.07
C GLN A 109 14.14 8.39 -6.65
N ALA A 110 13.88 7.23 -6.08
CA ALA A 110 14.17 6.93 -4.67
C ALA A 110 15.07 5.71 -4.52
N ASP A 111 15.91 5.73 -3.47
CA ASP A 111 16.73 4.58 -3.08
C ASP A 111 15.92 3.52 -2.35
N TRP A 112 14.81 3.93 -1.74
CA TRP A 112 14.02 3.10 -0.84
C TRP A 112 12.53 3.39 -1.05
N VAL A 113 11.78 2.37 -1.47
CA VAL A 113 10.35 2.48 -1.74
C VAL A 113 9.57 1.54 -0.82
N LEU A 114 8.58 2.09 -0.15
CA LEU A 114 7.67 1.32 0.70
C LEU A 114 6.28 1.34 0.07
N VAL A 115 5.79 0.15 -0.25
CA VAL A 115 4.45 -0.06 -0.81
C VAL A 115 3.53 -0.51 0.32
N GLU A 116 2.42 0.19 0.53
CA GLU A 116 1.42 -0.20 1.51
C GLU A 116 0.22 -0.83 0.83
N GLY A 117 -0.19 -2.02 1.29
CA GLY A 117 -1.39 -2.69 0.82
C GLY A 117 -2.67 -2.10 1.41
N ALA A 118 -3.79 -2.64 1.01
CA ALA A 118 -5.10 -2.33 1.54
C ALA A 118 -5.68 -3.60 2.15
N GLY A 119 -6.20 -3.52 3.38
CA GLY A 119 -6.73 -4.69 4.08
C GLY A 119 -5.65 -5.71 4.44
N GLY A 120 -5.98 -6.99 4.31
CA GLY A 120 -5.08 -8.11 4.57
C GLY A 120 -4.35 -8.60 3.33
N TRP A 121 -3.59 -9.70 3.50
CA TRP A 121 -2.74 -10.26 2.44
C TRP A 121 -3.52 -10.65 1.18
N PHE A 122 -4.66 -11.30 1.33
CA PHE A 122 -5.47 -11.77 0.21
C PHE A 122 -6.56 -10.81 -0.23
N THR A 123 -6.44 -9.52 0.06
CA THR A 123 -7.44 -8.54 -0.37
C THR A 123 -7.64 -8.61 -1.88
N PRO A 124 -8.89 -8.83 -2.35
CA PRO A 124 -9.15 -8.92 -3.77
C PRO A 124 -9.02 -7.57 -4.48
N LEU A 125 -8.40 -7.56 -5.64
CA LEU A 125 -8.34 -6.40 -6.53
C LEU A 125 -9.29 -6.56 -7.72
N SER A 126 -9.71 -7.80 -8.01
CA SER A 126 -10.72 -8.14 -9.01
C SER A 126 -11.35 -9.47 -8.61
N ASP A 127 -12.25 -9.98 -9.43
CA ASP A 127 -12.84 -11.30 -9.21
C ASP A 127 -11.83 -12.45 -9.32
N GLU A 128 -10.72 -12.21 -9.97
CA GLU A 128 -9.72 -13.24 -10.28
C GLU A 128 -8.38 -13.03 -9.59
N GLN A 129 -8.06 -11.82 -9.14
CA GLN A 129 -6.73 -11.48 -8.64
C GLN A 129 -6.79 -10.77 -7.30
N THR A 130 -5.79 -11.07 -6.46
CA THR A 130 -5.60 -10.44 -5.15
C THR A 130 -4.37 -9.53 -5.15
N PHE A 131 -4.22 -8.72 -4.12
CA PHE A 131 -2.99 -7.95 -3.91
C PHE A 131 -1.77 -8.88 -3.81
N ALA A 132 -1.94 -10.04 -3.17
CA ALA A 132 -0.87 -11.04 -3.06
C ALA A 132 -0.32 -11.46 -4.42
N ASP A 133 -1.18 -11.62 -5.42
CA ASP A 133 -0.76 -12.00 -6.78
C ASP A 133 0.18 -10.96 -7.38
N TRP A 134 -0.14 -9.67 -7.21
CA TRP A 134 0.71 -8.59 -7.70
C TRP A 134 2.03 -8.52 -6.95
N VAL A 135 2.01 -8.66 -5.62
CA VAL A 135 3.21 -8.62 -4.78
C VAL A 135 4.16 -9.76 -5.15
N GLN A 136 3.63 -10.95 -5.40
CA GLN A 136 4.41 -12.10 -5.84
C GLN A 136 5.03 -11.87 -7.22
N ALA A 137 4.26 -11.32 -8.16
CA ALA A 137 4.76 -11.00 -9.50
C ALA A 137 5.90 -9.97 -9.44
N GLU A 138 5.81 -8.99 -8.55
CA GLU A 138 6.84 -7.98 -8.34
C GLU A 138 7.98 -8.45 -7.45
N GLN A 139 7.86 -9.59 -6.79
CA GLN A 139 8.86 -10.17 -5.89
C GLN A 139 9.23 -9.21 -4.75
N LEU A 140 8.24 -8.54 -4.15
CA LEU A 140 8.47 -7.61 -3.05
C LEU A 140 8.65 -8.35 -1.73
N PRO A 141 9.73 -8.09 -0.98
CA PRO A 141 9.82 -8.53 0.41
C PRO A 141 8.67 -7.96 1.23
N VAL A 142 8.13 -8.75 2.14
CA VAL A 142 6.91 -8.41 2.88
C VAL A 142 7.23 -8.10 4.33
N ILE A 143 6.67 -6.99 4.82
CA ILE A 143 6.66 -6.61 6.24
C ILE A 143 5.23 -6.82 6.74
N LEU A 144 5.07 -7.69 7.73
CA LEU A 144 3.77 -8.00 8.31
C LEU A 144 3.54 -7.16 9.57
N VAL A 145 2.47 -6.36 9.56
CA VAL A 145 2.03 -5.58 10.72
C VAL A 145 0.91 -6.33 11.42
N VAL A 146 1.08 -6.56 12.73
CA VAL A 146 0.11 -7.30 13.54
C VAL A 146 -0.53 -6.35 14.56
N GLY A 147 -1.86 -6.21 14.49
CA GLY A 147 -2.61 -5.53 15.53
C GLY A 147 -2.72 -6.42 16.76
N VAL A 148 -2.22 -5.96 17.89
CA VAL A 148 -2.19 -6.77 19.12
C VAL A 148 -3.58 -6.77 19.76
N LYS A 149 -4.31 -7.85 19.54
CA LYS A 149 -5.64 -8.11 20.08
C LYS A 149 -5.85 -9.60 20.24
N LEU A 150 -6.92 -10.00 20.90
CA LEU A 150 -7.25 -11.43 21.04
C LEU A 150 -7.47 -12.05 19.65
N GLY A 151 -6.77 -13.14 19.37
CA GLY A 151 -6.77 -13.81 18.06
C GLY A 151 -5.62 -13.40 17.13
N CYS A 152 -4.81 -12.41 17.51
CA CYS A 152 -3.73 -11.91 16.64
C CYS A 152 -2.66 -12.95 16.34
N ILE A 153 -2.37 -13.85 17.27
CA ILE A 153 -1.36 -14.91 17.06
C ILE A 153 -1.81 -15.84 15.93
N ASN A 154 -3.07 -16.27 15.95
CA ASN A 154 -3.63 -17.09 14.88
C ASN A 154 -3.59 -16.37 13.54
N HIS A 155 -4.04 -15.12 13.50
CA HIS A 155 -4.04 -14.32 12.26
C HIS A 155 -2.62 -14.09 11.73
N ALA A 156 -1.67 -13.83 12.61
CA ALA A 156 -0.26 -13.63 12.23
C ALA A 156 0.34 -14.93 11.66
N MET A 157 0.07 -16.07 12.28
CA MET A 157 0.56 -17.37 11.81
C MET A 157 -0.03 -17.71 10.43
N LEU A 158 -1.33 -17.55 10.26
CA LEU A 158 -2.00 -17.80 8.97
C LEU A 158 -1.44 -16.89 7.87
N THR A 159 -1.25 -15.61 8.15
CA THR A 159 -0.71 -14.67 7.18
C THR A 159 0.75 -14.99 6.85
N ALA A 160 1.57 -15.27 7.83
CA ALA A 160 2.98 -15.62 7.63
C ALA A 160 3.12 -16.88 6.73
N HIS A 161 2.28 -17.89 6.96
CA HIS A 161 2.26 -19.07 6.10
C HIS A 161 1.84 -18.74 4.67
N ALA A 162 0.86 -17.87 4.49
CA ALA A 162 0.40 -17.48 3.16
C ALA A 162 1.46 -16.69 2.37
N VAL A 163 2.26 -15.89 3.07
CA VAL A 163 3.30 -15.05 2.45
C VAL A 163 4.50 -15.88 2.00
N GLN A 164 4.81 -16.95 2.69
CA GLN A 164 5.90 -17.84 2.30
C GLN A 164 5.65 -18.50 0.95
#